data_72e13497d9abdc2f177480202fc6a7be
#
_entry.id   72e13497d9abdc2f177480202fc6a7be
#
_cell.length_a   1.000
_cell.length_b   1.000
_cell.length_c   1.000
_cell.angle_alpha   90.00
_cell.angle_beta   90.00
_cell.angle_gamma   90.00
#
_symmetry.space_group_name_H-M   'P 1'
#
loop_
_entity.id
_entity.type
_entity.pdbx_description
1 polymer ?
#
loop_
_entity_poly.entity_id
_entity_poly.type
_entity_poly.pdbx_seq_one_letter_code
_entity_poly.pdbx_strand_id
1 'polypeptide(L)'
;VSDEVSGAADQVASSSNDLADGATNQAAVVEELTATVAGVSEQVGKNSQSAKEISGRVDELGNAILESNGKMRDMVDSMNEINGASKEIDKIIATINEIASQTNLLALNASIEAARAGEAGKGFAVVANQVNVLADQSAQAAKESATLIETSVKAVEKGMMIAGQTATQLEEVAESSKAITKEVT
;
A
#
# COMPACT_ATOMS: atom_id res chain seq x y z
N VAL A 1 5.96 -30.93 -92.13
CA VAL A 1 4.63 -31.01 -91.47
C VAL A 1 4.62 -32.11 -90.41
N SER A 2 5.13 -33.36 -90.80
CA SER A 2 5.16 -34.47 -89.78
C SER A 2 6.14 -34.22 -88.65
N ASP A 3 7.32 -33.66 -88.90
CA ASP A 3 8.34 -33.39 -87.89
C ASP A 3 7.94 -32.20 -86.99
N GLU A 4 7.27 -31.24 -87.55
CA GLU A 4 6.72 -30.09 -86.75
C GLU A 4 5.59 -30.51 -85.75
N VAL A 5 4.74 -31.44 -86.23
CA VAL A 5 3.67 -31.96 -85.37
C VAL A 5 4.24 -32.84 -84.27
N SER A 6 5.32 -33.67 -84.57
CA SER A 6 5.99 -34.47 -83.53
C SER A 6 6.68 -33.56 -82.48
N GLY A 7 7.41 -32.47 -82.95
CA GLY A 7 8.01 -31.55 -82.02
C GLY A 7 7.02 -30.78 -81.15
N ALA A 8 5.89 -30.42 -81.69
CA ALA A 8 4.81 -29.79 -80.92
C ALA A 8 4.19 -30.77 -79.90
N ALA A 9 4.04 -32.08 -80.26
CA ALA A 9 3.54 -33.09 -79.33
C ALA A 9 4.51 -33.33 -78.15
N ASP A 10 5.81 -33.39 -78.43
CA ASP A 10 6.85 -33.52 -77.41
C ASP A 10 6.88 -32.32 -76.44
N GLN A 11 6.68 -31.11 -77.00
CA GLN A 11 6.63 -29.92 -76.19
C GLN A 11 5.36 -29.86 -75.30
N VAL A 12 4.24 -30.29 -75.81
CA VAL A 12 2.99 -30.42 -75.01
C VAL A 12 3.16 -31.48 -73.94
N ALA A 13 3.76 -32.64 -74.24
CA ALA A 13 4.04 -33.66 -73.23
C ALA A 13 4.98 -33.15 -72.10
N SER A 14 6.06 -32.43 -72.45
CA SER A 14 6.94 -31.79 -71.46
C SER A 14 6.20 -30.78 -70.60
N SER A 15 5.46 -29.88 -71.20
CA SER A 15 4.65 -28.87 -70.47
C SER A 15 3.58 -29.50 -69.56
N SER A 16 3.02 -30.65 -69.98
CA SER A 16 2.06 -31.39 -69.16
C SER A 16 2.72 -32.03 -67.93
N ASN A 17 3.95 -32.54 -68.09
CA ASN A 17 4.71 -33.05 -66.95
C ASN A 17 5.09 -31.92 -65.97
N ASP A 18 5.60 -30.78 -66.48
CA ASP A 18 5.91 -29.62 -65.65
C ASP A 18 4.68 -29.10 -64.88
N LEU A 19 3.52 -29.14 -65.54
CA LEU A 19 2.24 -28.79 -64.88
C LEU A 19 1.83 -29.79 -63.82
N ALA A 20 2.00 -31.11 -64.06
CA ALA A 20 1.74 -32.14 -63.06
C ALA A 20 2.62 -32.03 -61.84
N ASP A 21 3.93 -31.77 -62.05
CA ASP A 21 4.90 -31.52 -60.95
C ASP A 21 4.56 -30.24 -60.19
N GLY A 22 4.20 -29.19 -60.90
CA GLY A 22 3.73 -27.93 -60.32
C GLY A 22 2.47 -28.13 -59.47
N ALA A 23 1.49 -28.89 -59.97
CA ALA A 23 0.28 -29.21 -59.23
C ALA A 23 0.55 -30.04 -57.96
N THR A 24 1.48 -31.00 -58.05
CA THR A 24 1.90 -31.78 -56.89
C THR A 24 2.57 -30.92 -55.80
N ASN A 25 3.48 -30.08 -56.21
CA ASN A 25 4.12 -29.12 -55.30
C ASN A 25 3.08 -28.16 -54.68
N GLN A 26 2.15 -27.67 -55.47
CA GLN A 26 1.11 -26.78 -54.98
C GLN A 26 0.16 -27.50 -53.99
N ALA A 27 -0.18 -28.78 -54.20
CA ALA A 27 -0.93 -29.58 -53.25
C ALA A 27 -0.21 -29.72 -51.89
N ALA A 28 1.12 -29.99 -51.93
CA ALA A 28 1.94 -30.07 -50.69
C ALA A 28 1.99 -28.74 -49.92
N VAL A 29 2.12 -27.60 -50.63
CA VAL A 29 2.10 -26.27 -49.99
C VAL A 29 0.70 -25.96 -49.39
N VAL A 30 -0.38 -26.36 -50.06
CA VAL A 30 -1.74 -26.19 -49.55
C VAL A 30 -1.95 -27.04 -48.28
N GLU A 31 -1.42 -28.26 -48.23
CA GLU A 31 -1.46 -29.08 -46.99
C GLU A 31 -0.71 -28.41 -45.84
N GLU A 32 0.50 -27.90 -46.06
CA GLU A 32 1.28 -27.19 -45.05
C GLU A 32 0.58 -25.91 -44.58
N LEU A 33 0.03 -25.13 -45.52
CA LEU A 33 -0.79 -23.95 -45.16
C LEU A 33 -2.00 -24.31 -44.30
N THR A 34 -2.70 -25.41 -44.67
CA THR A 34 -3.87 -25.89 -43.92
C THR A 34 -3.46 -26.26 -42.47
N ALA A 35 -2.36 -26.97 -42.30
CA ALA A 35 -1.82 -27.30 -40.97
C ALA A 35 -1.43 -26.04 -40.17
N THR A 36 -0.80 -25.07 -40.84
CA THR A 36 -0.41 -23.78 -40.23
C THR A 36 -1.65 -22.99 -39.77
N VAL A 37 -2.67 -22.88 -40.62
CA VAL A 37 -3.94 -22.22 -40.29
C VAL A 37 -4.63 -22.89 -39.11
N ALA A 38 -4.64 -24.23 -39.07
CA ALA A 38 -5.19 -24.96 -37.93
C ALA A 38 -4.44 -24.66 -36.62
N GLY A 39 -3.09 -24.62 -36.69
CA GLY A 39 -2.25 -24.23 -35.53
C GLY A 39 -2.50 -22.80 -35.05
N VAL A 40 -2.60 -21.86 -35.99
CA VAL A 40 -2.95 -20.46 -35.67
C VAL A 40 -4.34 -20.36 -35.04
N SER A 41 -5.33 -21.10 -35.56
CA SER A 41 -6.70 -21.11 -35.01
C SER A 41 -6.72 -21.63 -33.58
N GLU A 42 -5.96 -22.71 -33.29
CA GLU A 42 -5.81 -23.22 -31.91
C GLU A 42 -5.16 -22.19 -30.98
N GLN A 43 -4.12 -21.49 -31.46
CA GLN A 43 -3.43 -20.46 -30.65
C GLN A 43 -4.35 -19.27 -30.37
N VAL A 44 -5.15 -18.83 -31.35
CA VAL A 44 -6.16 -17.78 -31.15
C VAL A 44 -7.18 -18.21 -30.11
N GLY A 45 -7.62 -19.49 -30.13
CA GLY A 45 -8.50 -20.04 -29.10
C GLY A 45 -7.89 -19.97 -27.70
N LYS A 46 -6.63 -20.37 -27.55
CA LYS A 46 -5.89 -20.27 -26.29
C LYS A 46 -5.72 -18.83 -25.83
N ASN A 47 -5.40 -17.92 -26.73
CA ASN A 47 -5.29 -16.50 -26.42
C ASN A 47 -6.62 -15.93 -25.92
N SER A 48 -7.74 -16.27 -26.56
CA SER A 48 -9.07 -15.84 -26.12
C SER A 48 -9.42 -16.36 -24.72
N GLN A 49 -9.05 -17.61 -24.42
CA GLN A 49 -9.27 -18.17 -23.09
C GLN A 49 -8.39 -17.44 -22.05
N SER A 50 -7.10 -17.20 -22.34
CA SER A 50 -6.21 -16.45 -21.46
C SER A 50 -6.70 -15.00 -21.22
N ALA A 51 -7.25 -14.36 -22.25
CA ALA A 51 -7.85 -13.04 -22.14
C ALA A 51 -9.01 -13.01 -21.15
N LYS A 52 -9.90 -14.01 -21.20
CA LYS A 52 -11.01 -14.14 -20.24
C LYS A 52 -10.53 -14.36 -18.81
N GLU A 53 -9.50 -15.18 -18.63
CA GLU A 53 -8.91 -15.42 -17.31
C GLU A 53 -8.26 -14.17 -16.74
N ILE A 54 -7.55 -13.39 -17.58
CA ILE A 54 -6.97 -12.11 -17.18
C ILE A 54 -8.08 -11.14 -16.76
N SER A 55 -9.16 -11.02 -17.54
CA SER A 55 -10.30 -10.17 -17.18
C SER A 55 -10.89 -10.54 -15.82
N GLY A 56 -11.10 -11.83 -15.54
CA GLY A 56 -11.59 -12.28 -14.24
C GLY A 56 -10.66 -11.92 -13.08
N ARG A 57 -9.34 -12.09 -13.28
CA ARG A 57 -8.34 -11.72 -12.26
C ARG A 57 -8.26 -10.22 -12.02
N VAL A 58 -8.48 -9.41 -13.04
CA VAL A 58 -8.50 -7.95 -12.91
C VAL A 58 -9.75 -7.50 -12.13
N ASP A 59 -10.90 -8.14 -12.32
CA ASP A 59 -12.10 -7.86 -11.52
C ASP A 59 -11.89 -8.23 -10.04
N GLU A 60 -11.28 -9.37 -9.74
CA GLU A 60 -10.91 -9.77 -8.38
C GLU A 60 -9.93 -8.75 -7.74
N LEU A 61 -8.93 -8.31 -8.51
CA LEU A 61 -7.98 -7.28 -8.07
C LEU A 61 -8.69 -5.97 -7.77
N GLY A 62 -9.64 -5.55 -8.61
CA GLY A 62 -10.45 -4.35 -8.40
C GLY A 62 -11.21 -4.41 -7.06
N ASN A 63 -11.83 -5.54 -6.74
CA ASN A 63 -12.52 -5.74 -5.47
C ASN A 63 -11.56 -5.71 -4.27
N ALA A 64 -10.38 -6.34 -4.38
CA ALA A 64 -9.37 -6.32 -3.33
C ALA A 64 -8.82 -4.91 -3.06
N ILE A 65 -8.69 -4.08 -4.10
CA ILE A 65 -8.27 -2.67 -3.98
C ILE A 65 -9.36 -1.86 -3.26
N LEU A 66 -10.64 -2.05 -3.60
CA LEU A 66 -11.75 -1.36 -2.92
C LEU A 66 -11.78 -1.70 -1.42
N GLU A 67 -11.63 -2.98 -1.07
CA GLU A 67 -11.54 -3.42 0.32
C GLU A 67 -10.32 -2.80 1.03
N SER A 68 -9.16 -2.78 0.37
CA SER A 68 -7.94 -2.20 0.91
C SER A 68 -8.08 -0.70 1.15
N ASN A 69 -8.73 0.03 0.23
CA ASN A 69 -9.05 1.45 0.41
C ASN A 69 -9.99 1.69 1.59
N GLY A 70 -10.98 0.81 1.78
CA GLY A 70 -11.82 0.84 2.98
C GLY A 70 -10.98 0.75 4.26
N LYS A 71 -10.09 -0.25 4.35
CA LYS A 71 -9.17 -0.43 5.49
C LYS A 71 -8.22 0.76 5.71
N MET A 72 -7.78 1.43 4.63
CA MET A 72 -6.97 2.65 4.76
C MET A 72 -7.76 3.80 5.38
N ARG A 73 -9.04 3.96 5.04
CA ARG A 73 -9.92 4.96 5.69
C ARG A 73 -10.12 4.64 7.17
N ASP A 74 -10.44 3.40 7.50
CA ASP A 74 -10.60 2.97 8.90
C ASP A 74 -9.32 3.21 9.71
N MET A 75 -8.15 3.01 9.09
CA MET A 75 -6.85 3.28 9.72
C MET A 75 -6.66 4.79 9.95
N VAL A 76 -7.01 5.65 9.00
CA VAL A 76 -6.94 7.11 9.17
C VAL A 76 -7.88 7.56 10.29
N ASP A 77 -9.08 7.01 10.36
CA ASP A 77 -10.05 7.33 11.41
C ASP A 77 -9.51 6.90 12.79
N SER A 78 -8.96 5.70 12.90
CA SER A 78 -8.32 5.23 14.14
C SER A 78 -7.12 6.11 14.55
N MET A 79 -6.31 6.55 13.59
CA MET A 79 -5.19 7.48 13.84
C MET A 79 -5.69 8.86 14.32
N ASN A 80 -6.82 9.34 13.79
CA ASN A 80 -7.45 10.57 14.26
C ASN A 80 -7.94 10.44 15.71
N GLU A 81 -8.53 9.30 16.08
CA GLU A 81 -8.92 9.02 17.46
C GLU A 81 -7.71 9.01 18.41
N ILE A 82 -6.61 8.35 18.00
CA ILE A 82 -5.35 8.33 18.78
C ILE A 82 -4.79 9.74 18.93
N ASN A 83 -4.82 10.56 17.88
CA ASN A 83 -4.39 11.96 17.93
C ASN A 83 -5.26 12.78 18.91
N GLY A 84 -6.57 12.59 18.87
CA GLY A 84 -7.51 13.21 19.82
C GLY A 84 -7.20 12.82 21.26
N ALA A 85 -7.08 11.52 21.54
CA ALA A 85 -6.73 11.00 22.87
C ALA A 85 -5.37 11.53 23.35
N SER A 86 -4.37 11.59 22.47
CA SER A 86 -3.04 12.11 22.81
C SER A 86 -3.09 13.58 23.22
N LYS A 87 -3.89 14.40 22.56
CA LYS A 87 -4.11 15.81 22.94
C LYS A 87 -4.79 15.96 24.30
N GLU A 88 -5.72 15.05 24.64
CA GLU A 88 -6.32 15.06 25.99
C GLU A 88 -5.31 14.63 27.05
N ILE A 89 -4.46 13.65 26.76
CA ILE A 89 -3.39 13.25 27.67
C ILE A 89 -2.42 14.42 27.89
N ASP A 90 -2.05 15.18 26.85
CA ASP A 90 -1.18 16.35 26.98
C ASP A 90 -1.75 17.40 27.93
N LYS A 91 -3.06 17.67 27.88
CA LYS A 91 -3.74 18.54 28.86
C LYS A 91 -3.65 18.00 30.31
N ILE A 92 -3.82 16.68 30.47
CA ILE A 92 -3.70 16.04 31.79
C ILE A 92 -2.28 16.20 32.33
N ILE A 93 -1.26 15.98 31.48
CA ILE A 93 0.15 16.12 31.85
C ILE A 93 0.48 17.58 32.22
N ALA A 94 -0.06 18.55 31.49
CA ALA A 94 0.07 19.96 31.82
C ALA A 94 -0.51 20.27 33.22
N THR A 95 -1.70 19.71 33.53
CA THR A 95 -2.33 19.84 34.84
C THR A 95 -1.48 19.17 35.95
N ILE A 96 -0.91 17.98 35.68
CA ILE A 96 -0.04 17.31 36.65
C ILE A 96 1.22 18.16 36.94
N ASN A 97 1.80 18.77 35.90
CA ASN A 97 2.96 19.66 36.06
C ASN A 97 2.60 20.90 36.88
N GLU A 98 1.40 21.46 36.71
CA GLU A 98 0.89 22.57 37.52
C GLU A 98 0.69 22.15 38.99
N ILE A 99 0.07 20.99 39.24
CA ILE A 99 -0.12 20.43 40.58
C ILE A 99 1.25 20.21 41.26
N ALA A 100 2.23 19.66 40.54
CA ALA A 100 3.57 19.45 41.04
C ALA A 100 4.23 20.81 41.45
N SER A 101 4.09 21.84 40.61
CA SER A 101 4.59 23.17 40.92
C SER A 101 3.91 23.81 42.15
N GLN A 102 2.59 23.67 42.27
CA GLN A 102 1.84 24.14 43.46
C GLN A 102 2.23 23.36 44.70
N THR A 103 2.43 22.05 44.58
CA THR A 103 2.90 21.19 45.70
C THR A 103 4.28 21.59 46.16
N ASN A 104 5.17 21.95 45.24
CA ASN A 104 6.52 22.43 45.52
C ASN A 104 6.44 23.74 46.30
N LEU A 105 5.59 24.70 45.89
CA LEU A 105 5.39 25.96 46.63
C LEU A 105 4.79 25.73 48.03
N LEU A 106 3.86 24.79 48.18
CA LEU A 106 3.30 24.42 49.47
C LEU A 106 4.36 23.80 50.38
N ALA A 107 5.21 22.92 49.88
CA ALA A 107 6.29 22.30 50.59
C ALA A 107 7.33 23.33 51.02
N LEU A 108 7.64 24.29 50.15
CA LEU A 108 8.55 25.40 50.50
C LEU A 108 7.99 26.24 51.64
N ASN A 109 6.69 26.64 51.57
CA ASN A 109 6.03 27.40 52.64
C ASN A 109 6.01 26.64 53.94
N ALA A 110 5.73 25.31 53.90
CA ALA A 110 5.80 24.45 55.08
C ALA A 110 7.21 24.36 55.67
N SER A 111 8.25 24.30 54.83
CA SER A 111 9.64 24.31 55.29
C SER A 111 10.02 25.63 55.99
N ILE A 112 9.55 26.75 55.46
CA ILE A 112 9.75 28.09 56.06
C ILE A 112 9.06 28.16 57.42
N GLU A 113 7.83 27.72 57.55
CA GLU A 113 7.10 27.76 58.84
C GLU A 113 7.67 26.77 59.88
N ALA A 114 8.13 25.58 59.41
CA ALA A 114 8.84 24.63 60.24
C ALA A 114 10.18 25.22 60.81
N ALA A 115 10.90 25.98 59.99
CA ALA A 115 12.09 26.67 60.44
C ALA A 115 11.79 27.78 61.48
N ARG A 116 10.63 28.45 61.27
CA ARG A 116 10.14 29.48 62.17
C ARG A 116 9.76 28.94 63.57
N ALA A 117 9.29 27.69 63.63
CA ALA A 117 8.93 26.96 64.88
C ALA A 117 10.17 26.41 65.62
N GLY A 118 11.38 26.56 65.10
CA GLY A 118 12.64 26.15 65.74
C GLY A 118 12.71 24.65 66.06
N GLU A 119 13.10 24.30 67.27
CA GLU A 119 13.23 22.86 67.69
C GLU A 119 11.91 22.06 67.53
N ALA A 120 10.75 22.67 67.79
CA ALA A 120 9.47 22.03 67.65
C ALA A 120 9.09 21.72 66.16
N GLY A 121 9.70 22.43 65.22
CA GLY A 121 9.43 22.26 63.80
C GLY A 121 10.32 21.26 63.07
N LYS A 122 11.38 20.72 63.71
CA LYS A 122 12.36 19.85 63.03
C LYS A 122 11.75 18.66 62.30
N GLY A 123 10.78 17.96 62.87
CA GLY A 123 10.08 16.85 62.25
C GLY A 123 9.26 17.28 60.99
N PHE A 124 8.62 18.43 61.07
CA PHE A 124 7.85 19.00 59.95
C PHE A 124 8.79 19.47 58.81
N ALA A 125 9.96 20.02 59.13
CA ALA A 125 10.93 20.41 58.09
C ALA A 125 11.43 19.23 57.26
N VAL A 126 11.63 18.05 57.87
CA VAL A 126 12.00 16.83 57.14
C VAL A 126 10.88 16.38 56.20
N VAL A 127 9.61 16.39 56.66
CA VAL A 127 8.47 16.01 55.81
C VAL A 127 8.32 17.03 54.67
N ALA A 128 8.38 18.30 54.96
CA ALA A 128 8.29 19.36 53.93
C ALA A 128 9.37 19.21 52.84
N ASN A 129 10.61 18.96 53.25
CA ASN A 129 11.67 18.71 52.30
C ASN A 129 11.43 17.45 51.43
N GLN A 130 10.93 16.39 52.05
CA GLN A 130 10.55 15.16 51.30
C GLN A 130 9.43 15.41 50.29
N VAL A 131 8.42 16.22 50.66
CA VAL A 131 7.33 16.61 49.74
C VAL A 131 7.86 17.46 48.59
N ASN A 132 8.81 18.36 48.87
CA ASN A 132 9.50 19.17 47.84
C ASN A 132 10.21 18.28 46.81
N VAL A 133 10.97 17.28 47.26
CA VAL A 133 11.66 16.32 46.39
C VAL A 133 10.67 15.51 45.56
N LEU A 134 9.53 15.07 46.14
CA LEU A 134 8.50 14.35 45.42
C LEU A 134 7.78 15.22 44.35
N ALA A 135 7.58 16.50 44.67
CA ALA A 135 7.01 17.46 43.74
C ALA A 135 7.96 17.70 42.54
N ASP A 136 9.23 17.89 42.77
CA ASP A 136 10.22 18.02 41.68
C ASP A 136 10.30 16.76 40.82
N GLN A 137 10.29 15.58 41.43
CA GLN A 137 10.28 14.32 40.69
C GLN A 137 8.98 14.17 39.84
N SER A 138 7.83 14.60 40.39
CA SER A 138 6.56 14.59 39.69
C SER A 138 6.57 15.55 38.48
N ALA A 139 7.09 16.75 38.64
CA ALA A 139 7.24 17.72 37.55
C ALA A 139 8.16 17.19 36.44
N GLN A 140 9.28 16.57 36.82
CA GLN A 140 10.22 15.97 35.88
C GLN A 140 9.55 14.81 35.11
N ALA A 141 8.84 13.91 35.77
CA ALA A 141 8.09 12.82 35.15
C ALA A 141 6.99 13.33 34.19
N ALA A 142 6.28 14.40 34.58
CA ALA A 142 5.29 15.05 33.72
C ALA A 142 5.96 15.60 32.46
N LYS A 143 7.10 16.29 32.57
CA LYS A 143 7.84 16.82 31.42
C LYS A 143 8.33 15.72 30.47
N GLU A 144 8.82 14.62 31.00
CA GLU A 144 9.26 13.47 30.20
C GLU A 144 8.06 12.83 29.49
N SER A 145 6.90 12.70 30.18
CA SER A 145 5.67 12.21 29.60
C SER A 145 5.15 13.10 28.48
N ALA A 146 5.21 14.44 28.64
CA ALA A 146 4.84 15.39 27.58
C ALA A 146 5.69 15.19 26.31
N THR A 147 7.00 14.98 26.47
CA THR A 147 7.90 14.70 25.34
C THR A 147 7.54 13.39 24.61
N LEU A 148 7.15 12.35 25.35
CA LEU A 148 6.72 11.09 24.79
C LEU A 148 5.40 11.23 24.01
N ILE A 149 4.45 12.00 24.55
CA ILE A 149 3.17 12.30 23.89
C ILE A 149 3.41 13.10 22.60
N GLU A 150 4.24 14.15 22.64
CA GLU A 150 4.59 14.92 21.44
C GLU A 150 5.20 14.02 20.35
N THR A 151 6.09 13.11 20.74
CA THR A 151 6.69 12.13 19.82
C THR A 151 5.62 11.19 19.24
N SER A 152 4.67 10.75 20.08
CA SER A 152 3.57 9.88 19.66
C SER A 152 2.64 10.58 18.67
N VAL A 153 2.30 11.85 18.92
CA VAL A 153 1.48 12.67 17.99
C VAL A 153 2.18 12.79 16.63
N LYS A 154 3.47 13.09 16.60
CA LYS A 154 4.25 13.16 15.34
C LYS A 154 4.28 11.83 14.59
N ALA A 155 4.37 10.71 15.33
CA ALA A 155 4.32 9.37 14.72
C ALA A 155 2.95 9.07 14.11
N VAL A 156 1.87 9.46 14.80
CA VAL A 156 0.49 9.33 14.31
C VAL A 156 0.26 10.18 13.06
N GLU A 157 0.69 11.45 13.06
CA GLU A 157 0.58 12.33 11.88
C GLU A 157 1.33 11.75 10.67
N LYS A 158 2.51 11.21 10.90
CA LYS A 158 3.26 10.50 9.85
C LYS A 158 2.50 9.26 9.35
N GLY A 159 1.90 8.50 10.26
CA GLY A 159 1.06 7.35 9.92
C GLY A 159 -0.13 7.71 9.05
N MET A 160 -0.85 8.79 9.39
CA MET A 160 -1.97 9.32 8.59
C MET A 160 -1.51 9.73 7.18
N MET A 161 -0.38 10.40 7.06
CA MET A 161 0.18 10.79 5.77
C MET A 161 0.50 9.57 4.90
N ILE A 162 1.14 8.55 5.47
CA ILE A 162 1.47 7.31 4.76
C ILE A 162 0.19 6.59 4.32
N ALA A 163 -0.81 6.49 5.19
CA ALA A 163 -2.09 5.87 4.87
C ALA A 163 -2.79 6.59 3.71
N GLY A 164 -2.80 7.92 3.72
CA GLY A 164 -3.35 8.75 2.64
C GLY A 164 -2.61 8.51 1.31
N GLN A 165 -1.28 8.50 1.33
CA GLN A 165 -0.48 8.20 0.14
C GLN A 165 -0.75 6.79 -0.39
N THR A 166 -0.87 5.81 0.50
CA THR A 166 -1.19 4.43 0.12
C THR A 166 -2.57 4.33 -0.53
N ALA A 167 -3.58 5.04 0.01
CA ALA A 167 -4.91 5.09 -0.58
C ALA A 167 -4.88 5.66 -2.01
N THR A 168 -4.12 6.75 -2.24
CA THR A 168 -3.96 7.32 -3.58
C THR A 168 -3.27 6.35 -4.54
N GLN A 169 -2.22 5.66 -4.09
CA GLN A 169 -1.54 4.64 -4.91
C GLN A 169 -2.46 3.47 -5.27
N LEU A 170 -3.32 3.05 -4.35
CA LEU A 170 -4.32 2.02 -4.62
C LEU A 170 -5.35 2.47 -5.66
N GLU A 171 -5.73 3.75 -5.67
CA GLU A 171 -6.61 4.32 -6.70
C GLU A 171 -5.93 4.30 -8.08
N GLU A 172 -4.64 4.63 -8.17
CA GLU A 172 -3.86 4.54 -9.41
C GLU A 172 -3.77 3.10 -9.93
N VAL A 173 -3.57 2.13 -9.03
CA VAL A 173 -3.56 0.69 -9.39
C VAL A 173 -4.93 0.26 -9.88
N ALA A 174 -6.02 0.72 -9.27
CA ALA A 174 -7.38 0.42 -9.72
C ALA A 174 -7.65 0.96 -11.13
N GLU A 175 -7.20 2.18 -11.42
CA GLU A 175 -7.37 2.78 -12.75
C GLU A 175 -6.53 2.04 -13.81
N SER A 176 -5.29 1.69 -13.47
CA SER A 176 -4.42 0.88 -14.35
C SER A 176 -5.01 -0.50 -14.64
N SER A 177 -5.64 -1.11 -13.63
CA SER A 177 -6.31 -2.41 -13.78
C SER A 177 -7.51 -2.33 -14.75
N LYS A 178 -8.31 -1.26 -14.67
CA LYS A 178 -9.41 -1.02 -15.63
C LYS A 178 -8.90 -0.83 -17.05
N ALA A 179 -7.75 -0.15 -17.23
CA ALA A 179 -7.14 0.02 -18.54
C ALA A 179 -6.75 -1.34 -19.15
N ILE A 180 -6.15 -2.24 -18.36
CA ILE A 180 -5.81 -3.61 -18.80
C ILE A 180 -7.05 -4.38 -19.28
N THR A 181 -8.17 -4.32 -18.55
CA THR A 181 -9.41 -4.99 -18.98
C THR A 181 -9.87 -4.47 -20.34
N LYS A 182 -9.73 -3.17 -20.60
CA LYS A 182 -10.11 -2.57 -21.88
C LYS A 182 -9.22 -2.96 -23.05
N GLU A 183 -7.94 -3.27 -22.81
CA GLU A 183 -7.00 -3.71 -23.86
C GLU A 183 -7.14 -5.20 -24.18
N VAL A 184 -7.63 -5.98 -23.22
CA VAL A 184 -7.75 -7.45 -23.33
C VAL A 184 -9.10 -7.89 -23.94
N THR A 185 -10.10 -7.02 -23.93
CA THR A 185 -11.41 -7.24 -24.56
C THR A 185 -11.47 -6.67 -25.97
#